data_9971aa04d30b6b9352132dd0075483b4
#
_entry.id   9971aa04d30b6b9352132dd0075483b4
#
_cell.length_a   1.000
_cell.length_b   1.000
_cell.length_c   1.000
_cell.angle_alpha   90.00
_cell.angle_beta   90.00
_cell.angle_gamma   90.00
#
_symmetry.space_group_name_H-M   'P 1'
#
loop_
_entity.id
_entity.type
_entity.pdbx_description
1 polymer ?
#
loop_
_entity_poly.entity_id
_entity_poly.type
_entity_poly.pdbx_seq_one_letter_code
_entity_poly.pdbx_strand_id
1 'polypeptide(L)'
;MYVWAGTGVLWTLSGGVPKSLGLLGDALAAESAGFTFLQISDSHIGFSKAANPDALGTLREAIAKVKAVTTKPAFMIHTGDITHLSKPDEFDNADQIIGEVKLDVQYVPGEHDFVDEGLGKAYLARYGKGTKGSGWYSFDDHGVHFIGLVNVVDLKAGGLGRLGSDQLAWLADDLKDKSASTPIVVFAHIPPVDGLCRLGLGHRRRLAGACLAQAVRLGHGAERPHSPDRAESGR
;
A
#
# COMPACT_ATOMS: atom_id res chain seq x y z
N MET A 1 11.69 -6.61 10.68
CA MET A 1 11.46 -6.21 9.29
C MET A 1 11.20 -7.49 8.51
N TYR A 2 9.97 -7.70 8.10
CA TYR A 2 9.57 -8.87 7.32
C TYR A 2 9.36 -8.43 5.90
N VAL A 3 10.19 -8.90 5.00
CA VAL A 3 10.04 -8.70 3.56
C VAL A 3 9.04 -9.73 3.08
N TRP A 4 7.82 -9.31 2.83
CA TRP A 4 6.81 -10.13 2.17
C TRP A 4 6.84 -9.83 0.69
N ALA A 5 7.56 -10.64 -0.02
CA ALA A 5 7.60 -10.59 -1.45
C ALA A 5 6.46 -11.42 -2.03
N GLY A 6 5.66 -10.83 -2.90
CA GLY A 6 4.79 -11.54 -3.83
C GLY A 6 3.35 -11.77 -3.43
N THR A 7 2.79 -11.04 -2.46
CA THR A 7 1.35 -11.07 -2.22
C THR A 7 0.66 -9.87 -2.87
N GLY A 8 -0.09 -10.13 -3.93
CA GLY A 8 -1.04 -9.17 -4.47
C GLY A 8 -2.45 -9.50 -4.00
N VAL A 9 -3.30 -8.49 -3.95
CA VAL A 9 -4.71 -8.62 -3.59
C VAL A 9 -5.56 -8.08 -4.73
N LEU A 10 -6.56 -8.86 -5.13
CA LEU A 10 -7.59 -8.41 -6.05
C LEU A 10 -8.75 -7.79 -5.27
N TRP A 11 -9.12 -6.59 -5.66
CA TRP A 11 -10.22 -5.84 -5.07
C TRP A 11 -11.37 -5.68 -6.07
N THR A 12 -12.60 -5.75 -5.59
CA THR A 12 -13.80 -5.34 -6.34
C THR A 12 -14.56 -4.26 -5.61
N LEU A 13 -15.24 -3.40 -6.36
CA LEU A 13 -16.16 -2.41 -5.82
C LEU A 13 -17.59 -2.88 -6.08
N SER A 14 -18.32 -3.16 -5.03
CA SER A 14 -19.74 -3.52 -5.07
C SER A 14 -20.54 -2.55 -4.21
N GLY A 15 -21.43 -1.78 -4.83
CA GLY A 15 -22.19 -0.74 -4.13
C GLY A 15 -21.31 0.36 -3.54
N GLY A 16 -20.16 0.67 -4.16
CA GLY A 16 -19.22 1.69 -3.70
C GLY A 16 -18.34 1.27 -2.51
N VAL A 17 -18.42 0.01 -2.08
CA VAL A 17 -17.60 -0.54 -0.99
C VAL A 17 -16.54 -1.46 -1.56
N PRO A 18 -15.23 -1.21 -1.34
CA PRO A 18 -14.18 -2.13 -1.72
C PRO A 18 -14.30 -3.44 -0.93
N LYS A 19 -14.21 -4.56 -1.63
CA LYS A 19 -14.16 -5.90 -1.05
C LYS A 19 -12.95 -6.62 -1.60
N SER A 20 -12.16 -7.23 -0.73
CA SER A 20 -11.08 -8.12 -1.16
C SER A 20 -11.69 -9.39 -1.73
N LEU A 21 -11.26 -9.79 -2.92
CA LEU A 21 -11.54 -11.10 -3.50
C LEU A 21 -10.49 -12.15 -3.11
N GLY A 22 -9.53 -11.78 -2.28
CA GLY A 22 -8.49 -12.65 -1.79
C GLY A 22 -7.11 -12.36 -2.37
N LEU A 23 -6.15 -13.19 -1.98
CA LEU A 23 -4.80 -13.15 -2.52
C LEU A 23 -4.81 -13.57 -4.00
N LEU A 24 -3.87 -13.08 -4.79
CA LEU A 24 -3.81 -13.36 -6.23
C LEU A 24 -3.87 -14.87 -6.56
N GLY A 25 -3.38 -15.74 -5.67
CA GLY A 25 -3.46 -17.19 -5.86
C GLY A 25 -4.88 -17.74 -5.77
N ASP A 26 -5.72 -17.17 -4.93
CA ASP A 26 -7.08 -17.63 -4.66
C ASP A 26 -8.12 -16.90 -5.55
N ALA A 27 -7.79 -15.72 -6.02
CA ALA A 27 -8.68 -14.86 -6.81
C ALA A 27 -8.81 -15.28 -8.29
N LEU A 28 -8.03 -16.24 -8.75
CA LEU A 28 -8.02 -16.69 -10.15
C LEU A 28 -9.38 -17.22 -10.63
N ALA A 29 -10.24 -17.65 -9.72
CA ALA A 29 -11.58 -18.20 -10.02
C ALA A 29 -12.73 -17.24 -9.66
N ALA A 30 -12.46 -16.05 -9.18
CA ALA A 30 -13.51 -15.14 -8.76
C ALA A 30 -14.12 -14.43 -9.98
N GLU A 31 -15.36 -14.75 -10.30
CA GLU A 31 -16.18 -13.93 -11.21
C GLU A 31 -16.64 -12.68 -10.46
N SER A 32 -16.17 -11.50 -10.89
CA SER A 32 -16.68 -10.25 -10.37
C SER A 32 -17.54 -9.56 -11.42
N ALA A 33 -18.79 -9.25 -11.04
CA ALA A 33 -19.71 -8.48 -11.87
C ALA A 33 -19.46 -6.97 -11.81
N GLY A 34 -18.32 -6.53 -11.30
CA GLY A 34 -18.03 -5.13 -11.01
C GLY A 34 -16.62 -4.67 -11.41
N PHE A 35 -16.36 -3.42 -11.14
CA PHE A 35 -15.05 -2.80 -11.27
C PHE A 35 -14.02 -3.47 -10.36
N THR A 36 -12.88 -3.85 -10.90
CA THR A 36 -11.79 -4.48 -10.15
C THR A 36 -10.49 -3.74 -10.34
N PHE A 37 -9.65 -3.74 -9.34
CA PHE A 37 -8.27 -3.28 -9.39
C PHE A 37 -7.37 -4.18 -8.56
N LEU A 38 -6.07 -4.12 -8.81
CA LEU A 38 -5.06 -4.91 -8.13
C LEU A 38 -4.28 -4.05 -7.14
N GLN A 39 -3.78 -4.66 -6.09
CA GLN A 39 -2.81 -4.07 -5.18
C GLN A 39 -1.63 -5.02 -5.01
N ILE A 40 -0.42 -4.48 -5.14
CA ILE A 40 0.84 -5.10 -4.73
C ILE A 40 1.59 -4.14 -3.81
N SER A 41 2.57 -4.66 -3.07
CA SER A 41 3.36 -3.87 -2.13
C SER A 41 4.69 -4.54 -1.82
N ASP A 42 5.63 -3.80 -1.29
CA ASP A 42 6.86 -4.31 -0.67
C ASP A 42 7.68 -5.22 -1.61
N SER A 43 7.89 -4.78 -2.83
CA SER A 43 8.74 -5.49 -3.80
C SER A 43 10.20 -5.56 -3.36
N HIS A 44 10.67 -4.53 -2.65
CA HIS A 44 12.02 -4.39 -2.12
C HIS A 44 13.11 -4.82 -3.10
N ILE A 45 13.02 -4.37 -4.35
CA ILE A 45 14.04 -4.69 -5.35
C ILE A 45 15.41 -4.21 -4.87
N GLY A 46 16.40 -5.10 -4.91
CA GLY A 46 17.72 -4.90 -4.32
C GLY A 46 17.92 -5.60 -2.97
N PHE A 47 16.85 -6.09 -2.33
CA PHE A 47 16.98 -6.93 -1.15
C PHE A 47 17.42 -8.35 -1.53
N SER A 48 18.41 -8.92 -0.78
CA SER A 48 18.97 -10.25 -1.06
C SER A 48 19.49 -10.91 0.22
N LYS A 49 18.64 -11.03 1.25
CA LYS A 49 18.99 -11.71 2.50
C LYS A 49 18.08 -12.91 2.74
N ALA A 50 18.35 -13.66 3.79
CA ALA A 50 17.65 -14.92 4.10
C ALA A 50 16.11 -14.84 4.09
N ALA A 51 15.53 -13.68 4.41
CA ALA A 51 14.08 -13.49 4.38
C ALA A 51 13.50 -13.49 2.94
N ASN A 52 14.27 -13.01 1.96
CA ASN A 52 13.97 -13.09 0.53
C ASN A 52 15.30 -13.01 -0.26
N PRO A 53 15.93 -14.11 -0.59
CA PRO A 53 17.21 -14.11 -1.28
C PRO A 53 17.13 -13.67 -2.75
N ASP A 54 15.92 -13.67 -3.34
CA ASP A 54 15.65 -13.30 -4.72
C ASP A 54 14.38 -12.44 -4.84
N ALA A 55 14.51 -11.15 -4.52
CA ALA A 55 13.41 -10.20 -4.63
C ALA A 55 12.94 -10.02 -6.09
N LEU A 56 13.87 -10.08 -7.06
CA LEU A 56 13.52 -10.01 -8.48
C LEU A 56 12.67 -11.20 -8.94
N GLY A 57 13.08 -12.42 -8.58
CA GLY A 57 12.30 -13.63 -8.88
C GLY A 57 10.93 -13.59 -8.23
N THR A 58 10.84 -13.14 -6.99
CA THR A 58 9.59 -13.01 -6.27
C THR A 58 8.64 -12.00 -6.91
N LEU A 59 9.15 -10.84 -7.36
CA LEU A 59 8.33 -9.87 -8.08
C LEU A 59 7.85 -10.45 -9.43
N ARG A 60 8.70 -11.16 -10.18
CA ARG A 60 8.30 -11.84 -11.42
C ARG A 60 7.19 -12.87 -11.20
N GLU A 61 7.26 -13.64 -10.11
CA GLU A 61 6.17 -14.56 -9.75
C GLU A 61 4.87 -13.83 -9.44
N ALA A 62 4.93 -12.71 -8.71
CA ALA A 62 3.76 -11.89 -8.43
C ALA A 62 3.14 -11.35 -9.74
N ILE A 63 3.96 -10.83 -10.63
CA ILE A 63 3.52 -10.32 -11.95
C ILE A 63 2.94 -11.44 -12.82
N ALA A 64 3.51 -12.64 -12.80
CA ALA A 64 2.95 -13.79 -13.51
C ALA A 64 1.54 -14.14 -12.98
N LYS A 65 1.32 -14.10 -11.66
CA LYS A 65 0.01 -14.29 -11.04
C LYS A 65 -0.97 -13.18 -11.45
N VAL A 66 -0.53 -11.92 -11.47
CA VAL A 66 -1.34 -10.79 -11.97
C VAL A 66 -1.80 -11.03 -13.42
N LYS A 67 -0.88 -11.47 -14.29
CA LYS A 67 -1.18 -11.75 -15.70
C LYS A 67 -2.13 -12.94 -15.88
N ALA A 68 -2.20 -13.86 -14.91
CA ALA A 68 -3.08 -15.02 -14.92
C ALA A 68 -4.50 -14.74 -14.40
N VAL A 69 -4.77 -13.54 -13.83
CA VAL A 69 -6.11 -13.17 -13.36
C VAL A 69 -7.08 -13.12 -14.55
N THR A 70 -8.17 -13.86 -14.45
CA THR A 70 -9.16 -13.96 -15.55
C THR A 70 -10.02 -12.71 -15.70
N THR A 71 -10.34 -12.06 -14.57
CA THR A 71 -11.03 -10.77 -14.58
C THR A 71 -10.01 -9.68 -14.88
N LYS A 72 -10.22 -8.93 -15.98
CA LYS A 72 -9.32 -7.85 -16.36
C LYS A 72 -9.43 -6.67 -15.37
N PRO A 73 -8.40 -6.38 -14.54
CA PRO A 73 -8.42 -5.23 -13.66
C PRO A 73 -8.32 -3.93 -14.46
N ALA A 74 -8.90 -2.85 -13.97
CA ALA A 74 -8.81 -1.55 -14.59
C ALA A 74 -7.41 -0.96 -14.47
N PHE A 75 -6.80 -1.10 -13.30
CA PHE A 75 -5.44 -0.65 -13.00
C PHE A 75 -4.83 -1.45 -11.84
N MET A 76 -3.58 -1.15 -11.52
CA MET A 76 -2.89 -1.69 -10.36
C MET A 76 -2.41 -0.56 -9.45
N ILE A 77 -2.39 -0.80 -8.14
CA ILE A 77 -1.78 0.08 -7.12
C ILE A 77 -0.55 -0.62 -6.57
N HIS A 78 0.57 0.09 -6.47
CA HIS A 78 1.74 -0.32 -5.71
C HIS A 78 1.85 0.56 -4.46
N THR A 79 1.70 -0.04 -3.29
CA THR A 79 1.62 0.70 -2.03
C THR A 79 2.96 0.92 -1.33
N GLY A 80 4.05 1.00 -2.09
CA GLY A 80 5.35 1.43 -1.60
C GLY A 80 6.35 0.32 -1.30
N ASP A 81 7.55 0.72 -0.89
CA ASP A 81 8.73 -0.12 -0.77
C ASP A 81 9.00 -0.90 -2.07
N ILE A 82 9.03 -0.13 -3.16
CA ILE A 82 9.32 -0.63 -4.51
C ILE A 82 10.76 -1.12 -4.56
N THR A 83 11.65 -0.30 -4.01
CA THR A 83 13.09 -0.54 -3.93
C THR A 83 13.52 -0.81 -2.50
N HIS A 84 14.75 -1.27 -2.32
CA HIS A 84 15.31 -1.46 -0.99
C HIS A 84 16.19 -0.31 -0.53
N LEU A 85 16.88 0.36 -1.44
CA LEU A 85 17.83 1.43 -1.14
C LEU A 85 17.69 2.65 -2.05
N SER A 86 16.54 2.83 -2.71
CA SER A 86 16.26 3.95 -3.63
C SER A 86 17.29 4.10 -4.76
N LYS A 87 17.97 3.04 -5.17
CA LYS A 87 18.96 3.11 -6.24
C LYS A 87 18.31 3.13 -7.61
N PRO A 88 18.91 3.86 -8.59
CA PRO A 88 18.36 3.91 -9.93
C PRO A 88 18.17 2.56 -10.61
N ASP A 89 19.11 1.63 -10.45
CA ASP A 89 19.05 0.28 -10.99
C ASP A 89 17.97 -0.59 -10.32
N GLU A 90 17.69 -0.37 -9.04
CA GLU A 90 16.59 -1.02 -8.33
C GLU A 90 15.24 -0.58 -8.92
N PHE A 91 15.06 0.71 -9.17
CA PHE A 91 13.88 1.24 -9.84
C PHE A 91 13.77 0.74 -11.28
N ASP A 92 14.87 0.73 -12.05
CA ASP A 92 14.88 0.25 -13.46
C ASP A 92 14.40 -1.20 -13.54
N ASN A 93 14.89 -2.05 -12.64
CA ASN A 93 14.47 -3.44 -12.55
C ASN A 93 13.00 -3.59 -12.16
N ALA A 94 12.52 -2.79 -11.19
CA ALA A 94 11.12 -2.78 -10.80
C ALA A 94 10.22 -2.38 -11.98
N ASP A 95 10.53 -1.28 -12.65
CA ASP A 95 9.78 -0.76 -13.78
C ASP A 95 9.71 -1.76 -14.94
N GLN A 96 10.83 -2.43 -15.23
CA GLN A 96 10.88 -3.45 -16.28
C GLN A 96 9.91 -4.61 -15.98
N ILE A 97 9.91 -5.13 -14.74
CA ILE A 97 9.10 -6.29 -14.37
C ILE A 97 7.63 -5.88 -14.23
N ILE A 98 7.35 -4.78 -13.54
CA ILE A 98 5.99 -4.27 -13.34
C ILE A 98 5.35 -3.89 -14.68
N GLY A 99 6.11 -3.30 -15.59
CA GLY A 99 5.64 -2.92 -16.93
C GLY A 99 5.11 -4.09 -17.77
N GLU A 100 5.46 -5.32 -17.43
CA GLU A 100 4.94 -6.51 -18.14
C GLU A 100 3.42 -6.71 -17.97
N VAL A 101 2.80 -6.14 -16.94
CA VAL A 101 1.34 -6.28 -16.71
C VAL A 101 0.53 -5.52 -17.76
N LYS A 102 1.11 -4.49 -18.39
CA LYS A 102 0.44 -3.60 -19.36
C LYS A 102 -0.85 -2.99 -18.82
N LEU A 103 -0.84 -2.63 -17.54
CA LEU A 103 -1.88 -1.88 -16.84
C LEU A 103 -1.31 -0.52 -16.44
N ASP A 104 -2.19 0.46 -16.25
CA ASP A 104 -1.82 1.66 -15.53
C ASP A 104 -1.50 1.31 -14.09
N VAL A 105 -0.40 1.83 -13.57
CA VAL A 105 0.02 1.56 -12.20
C VAL A 105 0.07 2.86 -11.41
N GLN A 106 -0.64 2.87 -10.31
CA GLN A 106 -0.70 3.98 -9.38
C GLN A 106 0.25 3.70 -8.21
N TYR A 107 1.19 4.62 -7.94
CA TYR A 107 2.23 4.41 -6.95
C TYR A 107 2.08 5.35 -5.76
N VAL A 108 2.36 4.86 -4.56
CA VAL A 108 2.77 5.67 -3.42
C VAL A 108 4.08 5.12 -2.87
N PRO A 109 4.98 5.95 -2.32
CA PRO A 109 6.26 5.48 -1.83
C PRO A 109 6.14 4.80 -0.48
N GLY A 110 7.04 3.85 -0.22
CA GLY A 110 7.39 3.39 1.11
C GLY A 110 8.64 4.10 1.63
N GLU A 111 9.05 3.83 2.87
CA GLU A 111 10.22 4.44 3.48
C GLU A 111 11.52 4.08 2.77
N HIS A 112 11.58 2.89 2.18
CA HIS A 112 12.75 2.42 1.43
C HIS A 112 12.90 3.11 0.07
N ASP A 113 11.85 3.76 -0.45
CA ASP A 113 11.90 4.55 -1.67
C ASP A 113 12.38 5.99 -1.42
N PHE A 114 12.59 6.35 -0.14
CA PHE A 114 12.97 7.70 0.32
C PHE A 114 14.31 7.75 1.07
N VAL A 115 15.13 6.69 0.95
CA VAL A 115 16.43 6.64 1.63
C VAL A 115 17.56 7.27 0.83
N ASP A 116 17.29 7.79 -0.37
CA ASP A 116 18.26 8.55 -1.16
C ASP A 116 18.59 9.91 -0.49
N GLU A 117 19.76 10.48 -0.79
CA GLU A 117 20.20 11.77 -0.24
C GLU A 117 19.22 12.92 -0.55
N GLY A 118 18.38 12.76 -1.55
CA GLY A 118 17.36 13.73 -1.96
C GLY A 118 15.99 13.49 -1.35
N LEU A 119 15.84 12.62 -0.36
CA LEU A 119 14.58 12.29 0.32
C LEU A 119 13.44 11.99 -0.67
N GLY A 120 13.65 10.98 -1.51
CA GLY A 120 12.68 10.53 -2.52
C GLY A 120 12.84 11.20 -3.89
N LYS A 121 13.96 11.89 -4.16
CA LYS A 121 14.21 12.52 -5.46
C LYS A 121 14.18 11.48 -6.60
N ALA A 122 14.77 10.31 -6.40
CA ALA A 122 14.78 9.24 -7.39
C ALA A 122 13.36 8.71 -7.65
N TYR A 123 12.56 8.52 -6.61
CA TYR A 123 11.14 8.16 -6.70
C TYR A 123 10.34 9.21 -7.46
N LEU A 124 10.44 10.48 -7.06
CA LEU A 124 9.67 11.58 -7.67
C LEU A 124 10.04 11.81 -9.14
N ALA A 125 11.31 11.60 -9.52
CA ALA A 125 11.73 11.70 -10.91
C ALA A 125 11.02 10.69 -11.83
N ARG A 126 10.61 9.53 -11.29
CA ARG A 126 9.94 8.45 -12.04
C ARG A 126 8.42 8.52 -11.93
N TYR A 127 7.90 8.63 -10.71
CA TYR A 127 6.48 8.48 -10.40
C TYR A 127 5.81 9.79 -9.96
N GLY A 128 6.59 10.87 -9.81
CA GLY A 128 6.08 12.16 -9.32
C GLY A 128 5.31 12.99 -10.35
N LYS A 129 5.26 12.60 -11.61
CA LYS A 129 4.55 13.37 -12.65
C LYS A 129 3.05 13.46 -12.33
N GLY A 130 2.54 14.67 -12.19
CA GLY A 130 1.13 14.93 -11.88
C GLY A 130 0.80 14.86 -10.38
N THR A 131 1.74 14.48 -9.54
CA THR A 131 1.57 14.46 -8.08
C THR A 131 1.83 15.83 -7.45
N LYS A 132 1.58 15.96 -6.15
CA LYS A 132 1.82 17.15 -5.33
C LYS A 132 2.87 16.82 -4.25
N GLY A 133 3.60 17.84 -3.80
CA GLY A 133 4.57 17.74 -2.71
C GLY A 133 5.51 16.54 -2.85
N SER A 134 5.52 15.66 -1.86
CA SER A 134 6.34 14.44 -1.85
C SER A 134 5.70 13.27 -2.60
N GLY A 135 4.72 13.50 -3.47
CA GLY A 135 4.16 12.45 -4.33
C GLY A 135 2.71 12.07 -4.03
N TRP A 136 1.95 12.85 -3.25
CA TRP A 136 0.53 12.59 -3.03
C TRP A 136 -0.34 13.10 -4.18
N TYR A 137 -1.48 12.46 -4.41
CA TYR A 137 -2.40 12.78 -5.50
C TYR A 137 -3.77 12.14 -5.31
N SER A 138 -4.70 12.51 -6.16
CA SER A 138 -5.99 11.83 -6.28
C SER A 138 -6.38 11.67 -7.76
N PHE A 139 -7.28 10.73 -8.01
CA PHE A 139 -7.91 10.51 -9.32
C PHE A 139 -9.29 9.92 -9.14
N ASP A 140 -10.14 10.11 -10.15
CA ASP A 140 -11.47 9.51 -10.20
C ASP A 140 -11.48 8.39 -11.24
N ASP A 141 -11.99 7.22 -10.88
CA ASP A 141 -12.17 6.11 -11.80
C ASP A 141 -13.44 5.33 -11.45
N HIS A 142 -14.25 5.01 -12.45
CA HIS A 142 -15.52 4.28 -12.31
C HIS A 142 -16.45 4.81 -11.21
N GLY A 143 -16.49 6.14 -11.03
CA GLY A 143 -17.32 6.81 -10.01
C GLY A 143 -16.80 6.72 -8.59
N VAL A 144 -15.56 6.29 -8.41
CA VAL A 144 -14.84 6.21 -7.14
C VAL A 144 -13.72 7.23 -7.13
N HIS A 145 -13.54 7.91 -6.00
CA HIS A 145 -12.43 8.83 -5.78
C HIS A 145 -11.29 8.12 -5.06
N PHE A 146 -10.15 8.01 -5.71
CA PHE A 146 -8.94 7.38 -5.19
C PHE A 146 -7.96 8.44 -4.71
N ILE A 147 -7.36 8.23 -3.53
CA ILE A 147 -6.43 9.16 -2.89
C ILE A 147 -5.17 8.41 -2.48
N GLY A 148 -4.06 8.73 -3.13
CA GLY A 148 -2.73 8.25 -2.78
C GLY A 148 -2.05 9.21 -1.81
N LEU A 149 -1.78 8.76 -0.59
CA LEU A 149 -1.15 9.54 0.46
C LEU A 149 0.30 9.12 0.67
N VAL A 150 1.15 10.09 0.97
CA VAL A 150 2.55 9.87 1.35
C VAL A 150 2.69 10.09 2.85
N ASN A 151 3.02 9.04 3.58
CA ASN A 151 3.10 9.09 5.04
C ASN A 151 4.42 8.55 5.60
N VAL A 152 5.43 8.42 4.75
CA VAL A 152 6.76 7.89 5.07
C VAL A 152 7.85 8.96 5.16
N VAL A 153 7.54 10.20 4.79
CA VAL A 153 8.48 11.32 4.97
C VAL A 153 8.70 11.51 6.47
N ASP A 154 9.95 11.61 6.90
CA ASP A 154 10.34 11.70 8.31
C ASP A 154 9.95 10.48 9.17
N LEU A 155 9.74 9.31 8.57
CA LEU A 155 9.44 8.10 9.32
C LEU A 155 10.63 7.68 10.16
N LYS A 156 10.45 7.66 11.49
CA LYS A 156 11.43 7.09 12.42
C LYS A 156 11.26 5.59 12.49
N ALA A 157 12.35 4.87 12.69
CA ALA A 157 12.32 3.41 12.84
C ALA A 157 11.27 2.96 13.88
N GLY A 158 10.33 2.11 13.46
CA GLY A 158 9.21 1.65 14.28
C GLY A 158 8.13 2.71 14.54
N GLY A 159 8.18 3.86 13.86
CA GLY A 159 7.19 4.92 13.96
C GLY A 159 5.94 4.66 13.12
N LEU A 160 4.86 5.37 13.48
CA LEU A 160 3.65 5.45 12.67
C LEU A 160 3.83 6.52 11.59
N GLY A 161 3.30 6.26 10.40
CA GLY A 161 3.32 7.20 9.31
C GLY A 161 2.58 8.52 9.65
N ARG A 162 3.07 9.64 9.11
CA ARG A 162 2.50 10.97 9.34
C ARG A 162 2.21 11.66 8.02
N LEU A 163 1.11 12.42 8.01
CA LEU A 163 0.81 13.37 6.96
C LEU A 163 1.29 14.76 7.38
N GLY A 164 2.05 15.42 6.52
CA GLY A 164 2.47 16.80 6.76
C GLY A 164 1.31 17.80 6.59
N SER A 165 1.48 19.03 7.11
CA SER A 165 0.47 20.10 7.07
C SER A 165 -0.02 20.38 5.64
N ASP A 166 0.90 20.43 4.69
CA ASP A 166 0.60 20.78 3.30
C ASP A 166 -0.26 19.69 2.62
N GLN A 167 0.05 18.42 2.91
CA GLN A 167 -0.76 17.30 2.42
C GLN A 167 -2.15 17.28 3.07
N LEU A 168 -2.23 17.63 4.37
CA LEU A 168 -3.52 17.75 5.06
C LEU A 168 -4.38 18.89 4.50
N ALA A 169 -3.78 20.05 4.21
CA ALA A 169 -4.47 21.17 3.59
C ALA A 169 -4.95 20.82 2.18
N TRP A 170 -4.09 20.18 1.38
CA TRP A 170 -4.47 19.67 0.06
C TRP A 170 -5.61 18.65 0.14
N LEU A 171 -5.54 17.68 1.06
CA LEU A 171 -6.60 16.68 1.23
C LEU A 171 -7.94 17.29 1.59
N ALA A 172 -7.93 18.31 2.46
CA ALA A 172 -9.15 19.05 2.81
C ALA A 172 -9.76 19.78 1.60
N ASP A 173 -8.90 20.36 0.75
CA ASP A 173 -9.32 21.04 -0.49
C ASP A 173 -9.84 20.04 -1.53
N ASP A 174 -9.16 18.93 -1.72
CA ASP A 174 -9.53 17.85 -2.66
C ASP A 174 -10.91 17.24 -2.35
N LEU A 175 -11.26 17.17 -1.07
CA LEU A 175 -12.50 16.57 -0.60
C LEU A 175 -13.67 17.56 -0.45
N LYS A 176 -13.43 18.87 -0.50
CA LYS A 176 -14.43 19.89 -0.15
C LYS A 176 -15.69 19.82 -1.01
N ASP A 177 -15.51 19.56 -2.31
CA ASP A 177 -16.59 19.55 -3.30
C ASP A 177 -17.09 18.14 -3.64
N LYS A 178 -16.56 17.10 -3.01
CA LYS A 178 -17.02 15.73 -3.23
C LYS A 178 -18.36 15.48 -2.54
N SER A 179 -19.29 14.84 -3.24
CA SER A 179 -20.57 14.43 -2.67
C SER A 179 -20.38 13.50 -1.46
N ALA A 180 -21.28 13.59 -0.48
CA ALA A 180 -21.29 12.65 0.65
C ALA A 180 -21.54 11.20 0.23
N SER A 181 -22.09 10.96 -0.97
CA SER A 181 -22.31 9.64 -1.54
C SER A 181 -21.16 9.14 -2.41
N THR A 182 -20.16 9.98 -2.70
CA THR A 182 -18.99 9.55 -3.49
C THR A 182 -18.19 8.51 -2.71
N PRO A 183 -18.01 7.29 -3.24
CA PRO A 183 -17.11 6.32 -2.63
C PRO A 183 -15.67 6.84 -2.68
N ILE A 184 -14.95 6.68 -1.59
CA ILE A 184 -13.56 7.13 -1.48
C ILE A 184 -12.68 5.95 -1.09
N VAL A 185 -11.61 5.72 -1.84
CA VAL A 185 -10.56 4.75 -1.53
C VAL A 185 -9.28 5.52 -1.24
N VAL A 186 -8.73 5.33 -0.04
CA VAL A 186 -7.46 5.92 0.36
C VAL A 186 -6.42 4.81 0.42
N PHE A 187 -5.25 5.05 -0.16
CA PHE A 187 -4.11 4.14 -0.10
C PHE A 187 -2.83 4.88 0.30
N ALA A 188 -2.03 4.22 1.11
CA ALA A 188 -0.75 4.70 1.62
C ALA A 188 0.11 3.49 1.99
N HIS A 189 1.41 3.70 2.21
CA HIS A 189 2.31 2.60 2.60
C HIS A 189 2.06 2.17 4.04
N ILE A 190 2.23 3.07 5.01
CA ILE A 190 1.94 2.77 6.41
C ILE A 190 0.45 2.82 6.67
N PRO A 191 -0.16 1.79 7.31
CA PRO A 191 -1.56 1.83 7.70
C PRO A 191 -1.86 3.08 8.53
N PRO A 192 -2.80 3.95 8.10
CA PRO A 192 -3.18 5.12 8.88
C PRO A 192 -4.04 4.69 10.08
N VAL A 193 -3.36 4.20 11.13
CA VAL A 193 -4.01 3.89 12.42
C VAL A 193 -4.40 5.21 13.09
N ASP A 194 -5.67 5.39 13.41
CA ASP A 194 -6.28 6.55 14.09
C ASP A 194 -6.23 7.92 13.39
N GLY A 195 -5.46 8.08 12.31
CA GLY A 195 -5.24 9.39 11.67
C GLY A 195 -6.45 9.92 10.90
N LEU A 196 -7.13 9.08 10.15
CA LEU A 196 -8.26 9.49 9.30
C LEU A 196 -9.49 9.93 10.12
N CYS A 197 -9.70 9.35 11.29
CA CYS A 197 -10.75 9.78 12.22
C CYS A 197 -10.48 11.17 12.80
N ARG A 198 -9.20 11.56 13.01
CA ARG A 198 -8.80 12.88 13.52
C ARG A 198 -8.88 13.98 12.47
N LEU A 199 -8.88 13.65 11.18
CA LEU A 199 -9.04 14.59 10.08
C LEU A 199 -10.46 15.19 9.98
N GLY A 200 -11.35 14.91 10.93
CA GLY A 200 -12.72 15.38 10.89
C GLY A 200 -13.58 14.72 9.82
N LEU A 201 -13.02 13.77 9.09
CA LEU A 201 -13.71 13.02 8.05
C LEU A 201 -14.71 12.02 8.65
N GLY A 202 -14.52 11.64 9.93
CA GLY A 202 -15.35 10.65 10.63
C GLY A 202 -16.71 11.14 11.13
N HIS A 203 -16.91 12.46 11.27
CA HIS A 203 -18.16 12.98 11.86
C HIS A 203 -19.17 13.52 10.85
N ARG A 204 -18.78 13.79 9.61
CA ARG A 204 -19.69 14.33 8.60
C ARG A 204 -19.87 13.46 7.37
N ARG A 205 -19.04 12.43 7.18
CA ARG A 205 -19.14 11.50 6.05
C ARG A 205 -18.91 10.10 6.57
N ARG A 206 -19.84 9.19 6.31
CA ARG A 206 -19.53 7.76 6.39
C ARG A 206 -18.52 7.51 5.28
N LEU A 207 -17.24 7.50 5.62
CA LEU A 207 -16.22 6.94 4.75
C LEU A 207 -16.57 5.45 4.62
N ALA A 208 -17.37 5.12 3.63
CA ALA A 208 -17.46 3.75 3.13
C ALA A 208 -16.15 3.43 2.39
N GLY A 209 -15.02 3.90 2.93
CA GLY A 209 -13.70 3.73 2.35
C GLY A 209 -12.97 2.64 3.08
N ALA A 210 -12.60 1.58 2.39
CA ALA A 210 -11.52 0.72 2.85
C ALA A 210 -10.24 1.53 2.74
N CYS A 211 -9.54 1.70 3.86
CA CYS A 211 -8.17 2.13 3.83
C CYS A 211 -7.36 0.93 3.33
N LEU A 212 -6.87 1.02 2.11
CA LEU A 212 -5.96 0.04 1.55
C LEU A 212 -4.55 0.35 2.05
N ALA A 213 -4.36 0.13 3.34
CA ALA A 213 -3.04 -0.01 3.88
C ALA A 213 -2.76 -1.50 3.97
N GLN A 214 -1.54 -1.91 3.76
CA GLN A 214 -1.17 -3.29 3.96
C GLN A 214 -1.33 -3.62 5.44
N ALA A 215 -2.43 -4.31 5.80
CA ALA A 215 -2.55 -4.94 7.10
C ALA A 215 -1.62 -6.15 7.11
N VAL A 216 -0.33 -5.94 7.32
CA VAL A 216 0.57 -7.01 7.75
C VAL A 216 0.09 -7.40 9.13
N ARG A 217 -0.66 -8.48 9.25
CA ARG A 217 -0.85 -9.17 10.52
C ARG A 217 0.53 -9.66 10.94
N LEU A 218 1.20 -8.89 11.76
CA LEU A 218 2.28 -9.38 12.59
C LEU A 218 1.65 -10.49 13.46
N GLY A 219 1.84 -11.73 13.05
CA GLY A 219 1.61 -12.88 13.90
C GLY A 219 2.57 -12.76 15.08
N HIS A 220 2.17 -12.04 16.12
CA HIS A 220 2.79 -12.13 17.40
C HIS A 220 2.44 -13.51 17.96
N GLY A 221 3.29 -14.49 17.66
CA GLY A 221 3.51 -15.61 18.54
C GLY A 221 4.08 -15.06 19.84
N ALA A 222 3.23 -14.52 20.70
CA ALA A 222 3.58 -14.24 22.06
C ALA A 222 3.72 -15.58 22.76
N GLU A 223 4.93 -16.14 22.77
CA GLU A 223 5.32 -17.04 23.84
C GLU A 223 5.16 -16.28 25.15
N ARG A 224 4.18 -16.67 25.92
CA ARG A 224 4.04 -16.20 27.30
C ARG A 224 5.28 -16.66 28.05
N PRO A 225 6.01 -15.77 28.73
CA PRO A 225 7.06 -16.22 29.61
C PRO A 225 6.43 -17.06 30.73
N HIS A 226 6.91 -18.27 30.86
CA HIS A 226 6.63 -19.14 32.02
C HIS A 226 6.89 -18.35 33.30
N SER A 227 5.84 -18.15 34.07
CA SER A 227 5.98 -17.74 35.48
C SER A 227 6.67 -18.86 36.26
N PRO A 228 7.75 -18.58 36.98
CA PRO A 228 8.33 -19.58 37.89
C PRO A 228 7.39 -19.83 39.05
N ASP A 229 7.21 -21.10 39.35
CA ASP A 229 6.44 -21.65 40.44
C ASP A 229 6.69 -20.88 41.75
N ARG A 230 5.61 -20.45 42.40
CA ARG A 230 5.60 -20.12 43.80
C ARG A 230 5.76 -21.42 44.57
N ALA A 231 6.94 -21.64 45.12
CA ALA A 231 7.17 -22.63 46.15
C ALA A 231 6.30 -22.30 47.36
N GLU A 232 5.43 -23.22 47.72
CA GLU A 232 4.79 -23.28 49.01
C GLU A 232 5.86 -23.45 50.11
N SER A 233 5.90 -22.56 51.07
CA SER A 233 6.48 -22.84 52.35
C SER A 233 5.38 -22.78 53.39
N GLY A 234 4.93 -23.96 53.78
CA GLY A 234 4.16 -24.12 55.00
C GLY A 234 5.04 -23.99 56.24
N ARG A 235 4.57 -23.26 57.19
CA ARG A 235 4.43 -23.49 58.60
C ARG A 235 3.95 -22.22 59.28
#